data_f286a98d8c16ff68ef2fe9f3ba83cb90
#
_entry.id   f286a98d8c16ff68ef2fe9f3ba83cb90
#
_cell.length_a   1.000
_cell.length_b   1.000
_cell.length_c   1.000
_cell.angle_alpha   90.00
_cell.angle_beta   90.00
_cell.angle_gamma   90.00
#
_symmetry.space_group_name_H-M   'P 1'
#
loop_
_entity.id
_entity.type
_entity.pdbx_description
1 polymer ?
#
loop_
_entity_poly.entity_id
_entity_poly.type
_entity_poly.pdbx_seq_one_letter_code
_entity_poly.pdbx_strand_id
1 'polypeptide(L)'
;DSISNLAKFGVSFGNAYPVGIRLRPNIMAGGNLKISTGHDKSKFGIPVEQINEVVAVMQQHKLHINGLHIHTGSEIKDVDVFVKGIEVLFDLIPLFKDLSFIDLGGGFKVPYKEGDAETDMELLAAKVNEMFNKHPHDKHLQIWFEPGKYLVSECGYFVTQVNVLKQTSAATFVSVNSGFNHLIRPM
;
A
#
# COMPACT_ATOMS: atom_id res chain seq x y z
N ASP A 1 -10.04 -1.20 -8.78
CA ASP A 1 -9.15 -2.37 -8.61
C ASP A 1 -9.07 -3.27 -9.86
N SER A 2 -9.99 -3.09 -10.83
CA SER A 2 -9.96 -3.79 -12.12
C SER A 2 -10.68 -2.97 -13.21
N ILE A 3 -10.30 -3.17 -14.47
CA ILE A 3 -10.91 -2.50 -15.62
C ILE A 3 -12.39 -2.87 -15.75
N SER A 4 -12.73 -4.14 -15.52
CA SER A 4 -14.12 -4.59 -15.58
C SER A 4 -15.02 -3.90 -14.53
N ASN A 5 -14.51 -3.67 -13.32
CA ASN A 5 -15.24 -2.93 -12.30
C ASN A 5 -15.34 -1.44 -12.64
N LEU A 6 -14.29 -0.87 -13.21
CA LEU A 6 -14.31 0.51 -13.69
C LEU A 6 -15.36 0.71 -14.80
N ALA A 7 -15.43 -0.22 -15.75
CA ALA A 7 -16.42 -0.20 -16.81
C ALA A 7 -17.86 -0.35 -16.27
N LYS A 8 -18.09 -1.29 -15.34
CA LYS A 8 -19.40 -1.45 -14.65
C LYS A 8 -19.81 -0.17 -13.92
N PHE A 9 -18.86 0.45 -13.21
CA PHE A 9 -19.11 1.72 -12.54
C PHE A 9 -19.51 2.79 -13.57
N GLY A 10 -18.80 2.86 -14.70
CA GLY A 10 -19.09 3.78 -15.79
C GLY A 10 -20.50 3.60 -16.37
N VAL A 11 -20.92 2.34 -16.58
CA VAL A 11 -22.27 2.04 -17.07
C VAL A 11 -23.33 2.50 -16.06
N SER A 12 -23.06 2.31 -14.75
CA SER A 12 -24.05 2.59 -13.71
C SER A 12 -24.14 4.06 -13.32
N PHE A 13 -23.02 4.76 -13.32
CA PHE A 13 -22.92 6.10 -12.72
C PHE A 13 -22.35 7.17 -13.66
N GLY A 14 -21.64 6.80 -14.73
CA GLY A 14 -20.99 7.77 -15.60
C GLY A 14 -20.09 8.72 -14.82
N ASN A 15 -20.32 10.02 -14.96
CA ASN A 15 -19.58 11.07 -14.26
C ASN A 15 -20.27 11.60 -13.00
N ALA A 16 -21.31 10.92 -12.52
CA ALA A 16 -22.09 11.40 -11.36
C ALA A 16 -21.28 11.42 -10.06
N TYR A 17 -20.26 10.55 -9.94
CA TYR A 17 -19.40 10.46 -8.78
C TYR A 17 -17.93 10.39 -9.19
N PRO A 18 -17.03 11.05 -8.47
CA PRO A 18 -15.60 10.86 -8.64
C PRO A 18 -15.17 9.46 -8.19
N VAL A 19 -14.14 8.93 -8.81
CA VAL A 19 -13.60 7.60 -8.50
C VAL A 19 -12.08 7.59 -8.49
N GLY A 20 -11.49 6.96 -7.45
CA GLY A 20 -10.07 6.63 -7.41
C GLY A 20 -9.81 5.26 -8.03
N ILE A 21 -8.68 5.12 -8.69
CA ILE A 21 -8.23 3.84 -9.25
C ILE A 21 -6.97 3.35 -8.55
N ARG A 22 -6.95 2.07 -8.20
CA ARG A 22 -5.75 1.43 -7.69
C ARG A 22 -4.95 0.82 -8.82
N LEU A 23 -3.70 1.24 -8.92
CA LEU A 23 -2.73 0.76 -9.90
C LEU A 23 -1.74 -0.21 -9.25
N ARG A 24 -1.19 -1.10 -10.05
CA ARG A 24 -0.15 -2.04 -9.68
C ARG A 24 1.12 -1.74 -10.48
N PRO A 25 2.17 -1.24 -9.83
CA PRO A 25 3.38 -0.80 -10.51
C PRO A 25 4.34 -1.93 -10.92
N ASN A 26 4.00 -3.19 -10.65
CA ASN A 26 4.83 -4.38 -10.89
C ASN A 26 6.22 -4.34 -10.20
N ILE A 27 6.28 -3.72 -9.03
CA ILE A 27 7.49 -3.60 -8.23
C ILE A 27 7.36 -4.48 -7.00
N MET A 28 8.40 -5.26 -6.74
CA MET A 28 8.51 -6.04 -5.50
C MET A 28 8.97 -5.15 -4.36
N ALA A 29 8.06 -4.86 -3.43
CA ALA A 29 8.36 -4.18 -2.18
C ALA A 29 7.96 -5.07 -0.99
N GLY A 30 8.71 -4.97 0.10
CA GLY A 30 8.47 -5.75 1.32
C GLY A 30 9.37 -6.98 1.46
N GLY A 31 9.41 -7.52 2.67
CA GLY A 31 10.32 -8.60 3.05
C GLY A 31 9.92 -10.01 2.59
N ASN A 32 8.72 -10.19 2.01
CA ASN A 32 8.21 -11.51 1.61
C ASN A 32 7.20 -11.37 0.48
N LEU A 33 7.28 -12.27 -0.51
CA LEU A 33 6.34 -12.37 -1.64
C LEU A 33 4.86 -12.46 -1.21
N LYS A 34 4.57 -13.10 -0.07
CA LYS A 34 3.21 -13.27 0.44
C LYS A 34 2.56 -11.97 0.94
N ILE A 35 3.35 -10.96 1.26
CA ILE A 35 2.90 -9.67 1.78
C ILE A 35 3.19 -8.51 0.83
N SER A 36 3.89 -8.75 -0.27
CA SER A 36 4.05 -7.81 -1.36
C SER A 36 2.79 -7.80 -2.23
N THR A 37 2.25 -6.62 -2.52
CA THR A 37 1.03 -6.44 -3.34
C THR A 37 1.30 -5.73 -4.67
N GLY A 38 2.49 -5.21 -4.86
CA GLY A 38 2.90 -4.50 -6.06
C GLY A 38 3.50 -5.36 -7.19
N HIS A 39 3.69 -6.68 -6.96
CA HIS A 39 4.33 -7.57 -7.93
C HIS A 39 3.35 -8.09 -9.00
N ASP A 40 3.89 -8.64 -10.09
CA ASP A 40 3.15 -9.10 -11.29
C ASP A 40 2.07 -10.17 -11.03
N LYS A 41 2.24 -11.00 -10.00
CA LYS A 41 1.29 -12.05 -9.60
C LYS A 41 0.27 -11.61 -8.55
N SER A 42 0.26 -10.32 -8.18
CA SER A 42 -0.71 -9.79 -7.23
C SER A 42 -2.10 -9.72 -7.87
N LYS A 43 -3.13 -10.05 -7.07
CA LYS A 43 -4.54 -9.87 -7.48
C LYS A 43 -5.03 -8.42 -7.34
N PHE A 44 -4.25 -7.55 -6.70
CA PHE A 44 -4.66 -6.19 -6.38
C PHE A 44 -4.21 -5.20 -7.44
N GLY A 45 -5.07 -4.23 -7.73
CA GLY A 45 -4.80 -3.12 -8.62
C GLY A 45 -4.81 -3.49 -10.11
N ILE A 46 -4.97 -2.47 -10.93
CA ILE A 46 -4.87 -2.57 -12.38
C ILE A 46 -3.39 -2.50 -12.75
N PRO A 47 -2.84 -3.45 -13.51
CA PRO A 47 -1.46 -3.36 -14.00
C PRO A 47 -1.22 -2.06 -14.75
N VAL A 48 -0.09 -1.40 -14.49
CA VAL A 48 0.22 -0.11 -15.17
C VAL A 48 0.33 -0.25 -16.68
N GLU A 49 0.65 -1.42 -17.19
CA GLU A 49 0.68 -1.72 -18.63
C GLU A 49 -0.70 -1.60 -19.28
N GLN A 50 -1.76 -1.71 -18.48
CA GLN A 50 -3.16 -1.57 -18.94
C GLN A 50 -3.68 -0.15 -18.81
N ILE A 51 -2.83 0.84 -18.59
CA ILE A 51 -3.27 2.23 -18.40
C ILE A 51 -4.03 2.77 -19.59
N ASN A 52 -3.68 2.39 -20.80
CA ASN A 52 -4.39 2.81 -22.01
C ASN A 52 -5.84 2.29 -22.05
N GLU A 53 -6.08 1.09 -21.53
CA GLU A 53 -7.43 0.55 -21.39
C GLU A 53 -8.24 1.32 -20.33
N VAL A 54 -7.60 1.73 -19.23
CA VAL A 54 -8.21 2.61 -18.22
C VAL A 54 -8.64 3.93 -18.85
N VAL A 55 -7.76 4.57 -19.62
CA VAL A 55 -8.04 5.83 -20.30
C VAL A 55 -9.19 5.65 -21.31
N ALA A 56 -9.22 4.54 -22.04
CA ALA A 56 -10.30 4.25 -22.99
C ALA A 56 -11.65 4.12 -22.27
N VAL A 57 -11.71 3.37 -21.16
CA VAL A 57 -12.94 3.23 -20.35
C VAL A 57 -13.35 4.57 -19.73
N MET A 58 -12.40 5.35 -19.25
CA MET A 58 -12.65 6.69 -18.70
C MET A 58 -13.31 7.59 -19.76
N GLN A 59 -12.77 7.61 -20.98
CA GLN A 59 -13.31 8.41 -22.09
C GLN A 59 -14.68 7.91 -22.53
N GLN A 60 -14.85 6.60 -22.70
CA GLN A 60 -16.09 5.97 -23.13
C GLN A 60 -17.26 6.30 -22.21
N HIS A 61 -17.04 6.28 -20.91
CA HIS A 61 -18.08 6.50 -19.90
C HIS A 61 -18.05 7.89 -19.28
N LYS A 62 -17.14 8.77 -19.75
CA LYS A 62 -16.94 10.14 -19.23
C LYS A 62 -16.69 10.13 -17.71
N LEU A 63 -15.88 9.19 -17.22
CA LEU A 63 -15.61 9.05 -15.79
C LEU A 63 -14.77 10.22 -15.28
N HIS A 64 -15.10 10.65 -14.08
CA HIS A 64 -14.30 11.60 -13.32
C HIS A 64 -13.35 10.82 -12.41
N ILE A 65 -12.12 10.53 -12.91
CA ILE A 65 -11.07 9.92 -12.10
C ILE A 65 -10.34 11.03 -11.36
N ASN A 66 -10.55 11.10 -10.04
CA ASN A 66 -9.99 12.15 -9.19
C ASN A 66 -8.88 11.66 -8.25
N GLY A 67 -8.55 10.37 -8.25
CA GLY A 67 -7.50 9.81 -7.41
C GLY A 67 -6.75 8.65 -8.05
N LEU A 68 -5.44 8.62 -7.84
CA LEU A 68 -4.59 7.47 -8.13
C LEU A 68 -4.10 6.88 -6.83
N HIS A 69 -4.12 5.56 -6.73
CA HIS A 69 -3.69 4.85 -5.53
C HIS A 69 -2.75 3.69 -5.90
N ILE A 70 -1.73 3.52 -5.07
CA ILE A 70 -0.94 2.29 -5.03
C ILE A 70 -0.85 1.77 -3.58
N HIS A 71 -0.59 0.46 -3.47
CA HIS A 71 -0.12 -0.12 -2.22
C HIS A 71 0.86 -1.24 -2.58
N THR A 72 2.14 -1.01 -2.35
CA THR A 72 3.22 -1.87 -2.82
C THR A 72 3.47 -3.08 -1.94
N GLY A 73 3.00 -3.07 -0.70
CA GLY A 73 3.13 -4.19 0.23
C GLY A 73 3.21 -3.77 1.69
N SER A 74 3.69 -4.70 2.52
CA SER A 74 3.89 -4.50 3.96
C SER A 74 5.33 -4.80 4.35
N GLU A 75 5.76 -4.33 5.54
CA GLU A 75 7.13 -4.49 6.05
C GLU A 75 8.20 -3.83 5.15
N ILE A 76 7.86 -2.70 4.53
CA ILE A 76 8.74 -1.96 3.63
C ILE A 76 9.72 -1.17 4.47
N LYS A 77 10.96 -1.64 4.53
CA LYS A 77 12.08 -0.98 5.22
C LYS A 77 12.97 -0.17 4.26
N ASP A 78 12.97 -0.55 2.99
CA ASP A 78 13.78 0.08 1.96
C ASP A 78 12.98 1.21 1.30
N VAL A 79 13.35 2.44 1.62
CA VAL A 79 12.70 3.65 1.10
C VAL A 79 12.86 3.77 -0.42
N ASP A 80 13.99 3.33 -0.99
CA ASP A 80 14.23 3.43 -2.43
C ASP A 80 13.31 2.51 -3.23
N VAL A 81 13.00 1.34 -2.69
CA VAL A 81 12.02 0.43 -3.30
C VAL A 81 10.61 1.04 -3.26
N PHE A 82 10.25 1.67 -2.14
CA PHE A 82 8.97 2.37 -2.04
C PHE A 82 8.89 3.53 -3.04
N VAL A 83 9.93 4.35 -3.12
CA VAL A 83 10.01 5.50 -4.03
C VAL A 83 9.89 5.07 -5.49
N LYS A 84 10.56 4.01 -5.92
CA LYS A 84 10.40 3.46 -7.28
C LYS A 84 8.95 3.07 -7.58
N GLY A 85 8.22 2.56 -6.59
CA GLY A 85 6.80 2.23 -6.75
C GLY A 85 5.94 3.46 -7.01
N ILE A 86 6.21 4.54 -6.29
CA ILE A 86 5.42 5.78 -6.42
C ILE A 86 5.83 6.63 -7.62
N GLU A 87 7.06 6.53 -8.10
CA GLU A 87 7.52 7.20 -9.34
C GLU A 87 6.57 6.90 -10.51
N VAL A 88 6.14 5.64 -10.60
CA VAL A 88 5.18 5.20 -11.62
C VAL A 88 3.86 5.97 -11.56
N LEU A 89 3.37 6.32 -10.37
CA LEU A 89 2.15 7.14 -10.25
C LEU A 89 2.38 8.57 -10.75
N PHE A 90 3.50 9.16 -10.40
CA PHE A 90 3.82 10.52 -10.81
C PHE A 90 3.92 10.65 -12.32
N ASP A 91 4.49 9.66 -13.01
CA ASP A 91 4.58 9.62 -14.46
C ASP A 91 3.19 9.56 -15.14
N LEU A 92 2.19 9.05 -14.43
CA LEU A 92 0.83 8.92 -14.96
C LEU A 92 -0.05 10.14 -14.67
N ILE A 93 0.34 11.05 -13.77
CA ILE A 93 -0.44 12.28 -13.47
C ILE A 93 -0.91 13.01 -14.73
N PRO A 94 -0.08 13.22 -15.77
CA PRO A 94 -0.49 13.97 -16.96
C PRO A 94 -1.63 13.33 -17.77
N LEU A 95 -1.93 12.05 -17.55
CA LEU A 95 -3.05 11.36 -18.21
C LEU A 95 -4.42 11.72 -17.63
N PHE A 96 -4.44 12.30 -16.42
CA PHE A 96 -5.65 12.58 -15.66
C PHE A 96 -5.72 14.07 -15.31
N LYS A 97 -6.72 14.78 -15.83
CA LYS A 97 -6.81 16.24 -15.73
C LYS A 97 -7.36 16.75 -14.40
N ASP A 98 -8.13 15.90 -13.71
CA ASP A 98 -8.93 16.32 -12.55
C ASP A 98 -8.53 15.58 -11.27
N LEU A 99 -7.23 15.27 -11.13
CA LEU A 99 -6.73 14.61 -9.92
C LEU A 99 -6.79 15.56 -8.72
N SER A 100 -7.40 15.10 -7.66
CA SER A 100 -7.44 15.77 -6.35
C SER A 100 -6.38 15.19 -5.39
N PHE A 101 -6.08 13.91 -5.54
CA PHE A 101 -5.10 13.23 -4.67
C PHE A 101 -4.37 12.10 -5.38
N ILE A 102 -3.20 11.80 -4.86
CA ILE A 102 -2.47 10.55 -5.06
C ILE A 102 -2.27 9.88 -3.71
N ASP A 103 -2.69 8.63 -3.59
CA ASP A 103 -2.55 7.83 -2.39
C ASP A 103 -1.40 6.84 -2.57
N LEU A 104 -0.39 6.98 -1.75
CA LEU A 104 0.84 6.20 -1.81
C LEU A 104 0.74 4.90 -1.00
N GLY A 105 -0.43 4.66 -0.38
CA GLY A 105 -0.66 3.51 0.47
C GLY A 105 0.11 3.57 1.79
N GLY A 106 0.42 2.42 2.33
CA GLY A 106 1.13 2.27 3.60
C GLY A 106 2.13 1.13 3.54
N GLY A 107 2.16 0.37 4.63
CA GLY A 107 3.04 -0.81 4.71
C GLY A 107 4.39 -0.51 5.35
N PHE A 108 4.53 0.62 6.02
CA PHE A 108 5.74 1.01 6.72
C PHE A 108 6.09 0.01 7.81
N LYS A 109 7.39 -0.36 7.86
CA LYS A 109 7.90 -1.31 8.83
C LYS A 109 8.08 -0.65 10.17
N VAL A 110 7.62 -1.34 11.21
CA VAL A 110 7.90 -1.02 12.62
C VAL A 110 8.88 -2.04 13.20
N PRO A 111 9.73 -1.68 14.17
CA PRO A 111 10.57 -2.63 14.86
C PRO A 111 9.72 -3.53 15.76
N TYR A 112 10.01 -4.83 15.79
CA TYR A 112 9.36 -5.79 16.68
C TYR A 112 10.21 -6.17 17.89
N LYS A 113 11.49 -5.86 17.83
CA LYS A 113 12.47 -6.13 18.88
C LYS A 113 13.59 -5.11 18.80
N GLU A 114 14.35 -5.00 19.86
CA GLU A 114 15.54 -4.15 19.90
C GLU A 114 16.51 -4.48 18.75
N GLY A 115 16.98 -3.44 18.06
CA GLY A 115 17.87 -3.56 16.89
C GLY A 115 17.17 -3.98 15.58
N ASP A 116 15.84 -4.13 15.57
CA ASP A 116 15.12 -4.39 14.32
C ASP A 116 15.05 -3.13 13.45
N ALA A 117 15.10 -3.32 12.12
CA ALA A 117 15.01 -2.20 11.18
C ALA A 117 13.57 -1.65 11.13
N GLU A 118 13.46 -0.35 10.94
CA GLU A 118 12.21 0.36 10.66
C GLU A 118 12.29 1.14 9.34
N THR A 119 11.17 1.67 8.89
CA THR A 119 11.15 2.58 7.74
C THR A 119 11.69 3.94 8.17
N ASP A 120 12.73 4.43 7.48
CA ASP A 120 13.21 5.79 7.66
C ASP A 120 12.20 6.80 7.11
N MET A 121 11.38 7.35 8.00
CA MET A 121 10.28 8.26 7.62
C MET A 121 10.80 9.64 7.20
N GLU A 122 11.94 10.09 7.71
CA GLU A 122 12.53 11.38 7.32
C GLU A 122 13.08 11.30 5.90
N LEU A 123 13.82 10.23 5.59
CA LEU A 123 14.30 9.97 4.24
C LEU A 123 13.13 9.79 3.25
N LEU A 124 12.09 9.07 3.66
CA LEU A 124 10.89 8.90 2.85
C LEU A 124 10.23 10.24 2.53
N ALA A 125 10.01 11.07 3.55
CA ALA A 125 9.40 12.39 3.37
C ALA A 125 10.23 13.29 2.45
N ALA A 126 11.55 13.29 2.61
CA ALA A 126 12.46 14.06 1.76
C ALA A 126 12.35 13.63 0.29
N LYS A 127 12.39 12.31 0.02
CA LYS A 127 12.31 11.78 -1.35
C LYS A 127 10.94 11.99 -2.00
N VAL A 128 9.86 11.82 -1.25
CA VAL A 128 8.50 12.08 -1.74
C VAL A 128 8.33 13.57 -2.07
N ASN A 129 8.80 14.46 -1.21
CA ASN A 129 8.78 15.90 -1.47
C ASN A 129 9.59 16.29 -2.71
N GLU A 130 10.78 15.73 -2.87
CA GLU A 130 11.61 15.97 -4.06
C GLU A 130 10.87 15.55 -5.32
N MET A 131 10.27 14.37 -5.32
CA MET A 131 9.50 13.83 -6.45
C MET A 131 8.28 14.70 -6.75
N PHE A 132 7.50 15.04 -5.72
CA PHE A 132 6.32 15.89 -5.86
C PHE A 132 6.66 17.24 -6.49
N ASN A 133 7.77 17.86 -6.09
CA ASN A 133 8.21 19.15 -6.63
C ASN A 133 8.75 19.06 -8.06
N LYS A 134 9.25 17.90 -8.48
CA LYS A 134 9.79 17.70 -9.84
C LYS A 134 8.71 17.47 -10.89
N HIS A 135 7.59 16.88 -10.51
CA HIS A 135 6.55 16.52 -11.46
C HIS A 135 5.50 17.63 -11.60
N PRO A 136 5.09 17.97 -12.83
CA PRO A 136 4.01 18.93 -13.04
C PRO A 136 2.70 18.39 -12.48
N HIS A 137 2.06 19.17 -11.64
CA HIS A 137 0.78 18.82 -11.02
C HIS A 137 -0.05 20.07 -10.74
N ASP A 138 -1.35 19.90 -10.51
CA ASP A 138 -2.22 20.96 -10.03
C ASP A 138 -1.83 21.38 -8.60
N LYS A 139 -1.95 22.67 -8.29
CA LYS A 139 -1.64 23.22 -6.96
C LYS A 139 -2.50 22.61 -5.82
N HIS A 140 -3.63 22.03 -6.16
CA HIS A 140 -4.55 21.40 -5.21
C HIS A 140 -4.35 19.90 -5.05
N LEU A 141 -3.42 19.30 -5.82
CA LEU A 141 -3.12 17.88 -5.69
C LEU A 141 -2.56 17.57 -4.30
N GLN A 142 -3.18 16.61 -3.62
CA GLN A 142 -2.81 16.16 -2.29
C GLN A 142 -2.08 14.82 -2.34
N ILE A 143 -1.16 14.60 -1.41
CA ILE A 143 -0.56 13.29 -1.16
C ILE A 143 -1.22 12.68 0.06
N TRP A 144 -1.70 11.44 -0.09
CA TRP A 144 -2.31 10.66 0.98
C TRP A 144 -1.47 9.42 1.28
N PHE A 145 -1.60 8.94 2.52
CA PHE A 145 -0.98 7.73 3.02
C PHE A 145 -1.97 6.92 3.84
N GLU A 146 -1.79 5.60 3.88
CA GLU A 146 -2.61 4.64 4.64
C GLU A 146 -1.79 3.90 5.73
N PRO A 147 -1.21 4.60 6.74
CA PRO A 147 -0.29 4.01 7.71
C PRO A 147 -1.04 3.23 8.80
N GLY A 148 -1.60 2.05 8.48
CA GLY A 148 -2.36 1.25 9.43
C GLY A 148 -1.54 0.78 10.64
N LYS A 149 -0.78 -0.30 10.45
CA LYS A 149 0.04 -0.91 11.50
C LYS A 149 1.05 0.05 12.13
N TYR A 150 1.65 0.90 11.33
CA TYR A 150 2.66 1.86 11.77
C TYR A 150 2.17 2.74 12.93
N LEU A 151 0.90 3.13 12.93
CA LEU A 151 0.34 3.99 13.97
C LEU A 151 -0.04 3.26 15.26
N VAL A 152 -0.30 1.95 15.20
CA VAL A 152 -0.93 1.24 16.32
C VAL A 152 -0.12 0.05 16.86
N SER A 153 1.01 -0.30 16.25
CA SER A 153 1.78 -1.48 16.66
C SER A 153 2.29 -1.41 18.09
N GLU A 154 2.57 -0.22 18.59
CA GLU A 154 3.11 -0.01 19.95
C GLU A 154 2.05 0.51 20.94
N CYS A 155 0.77 0.53 20.56
CA CYS A 155 -0.27 1.13 21.40
C CYS A 155 -0.81 0.19 22.49
N GLY A 156 -0.36 -1.07 22.58
CA GLY A 156 -0.90 -2.02 23.53
C GLY A 156 0.00 -3.22 23.82
N TYR A 157 -0.33 -3.91 24.90
CA TYR A 157 0.33 -5.13 25.35
C TYR A 157 -0.67 -6.27 25.42
N PHE A 158 -0.27 -7.45 24.94
CA PHE A 158 -1.01 -8.68 25.14
C PHE A 158 -0.38 -9.47 26.28
N VAL A 159 -1.04 -9.46 27.43
CA VAL A 159 -0.53 -10.10 28.65
C VAL A 159 -1.09 -11.52 28.78
N THR A 160 -0.21 -12.49 28.98
CA THR A 160 -0.57 -13.89 29.17
C THR A 160 0.15 -14.50 30.38
N GLN A 161 -0.39 -15.59 30.90
CA GLN A 161 0.22 -16.36 31.96
C GLN A 161 0.88 -17.62 31.40
N VAL A 162 2.10 -17.89 31.83
CA VAL A 162 2.80 -19.15 31.50
C VAL A 162 2.22 -20.29 32.34
N ASN A 163 1.73 -21.33 31.66
CA ASN A 163 1.18 -22.53 32.31
C ASN A 163 2.23 -23.62 32.44
N VAL A 164 3.05 -23.83 31.38
CA VAL A 164 4.01 -24.91 31.33
C VAL A 164 5.26 -24.49 30.57
N LEU A 165 6.42 -24.89 31.08
CA LEU A 165 7.69 -24.86 30.37
C LEU A 165 8.08 -26.30 29.99
N LYS A 166 8.27 -26.58 28.72
CA LYS A 166 8.74 -27.85 28.19
C LYS A 166 10.08 -27.67 27.48
N GLN A 167 11.10 -28.31 28.04
CA GLN A 167 12.43 -28.32 27.42
C GLN A 167 12.63 -29.59 26.58
N THR A 168 13.24 -29.41 25.42
CA THR A 168 13.73 -30.47 24.52
C THR A 168 15.19 -30.20 24.20
N SER A 169 15.86 -31.13 23.51
CA SER A 169 17.23 -30.92 23.05
C SER A 169 17.38 -29.77 22.02
N ALA A 170 16.30 -29.41 21.34
CA ALA A 170 16.30 -28.42 20.26
C ALA A 170 15.72 -27.06 20.68
N ALA A 171 14.79 -27.00 21.64
CA ALA A 171 14.08 -25.78 22.00
C ALA A 171 13.41 -25.85 23.37
N THR A 172 13.10 -24.67 23.91
CA THR A 172 12.21 -24.51 25.06
C THR A 172 10.85 -24.00 24.57
N PHE A 173 9.80 -24.75 24.87
CA PHE A 173 8.42 -24.37 24.57
C PHE A 173 7.79 -23.71 25.79
N VAL A 174 7.19 -22.57 25.61
CA VAL A 174 6.46 -21.82 26.63
C VAL A 174 4.98 -21.89 26.30
N SER A 175 4.22 -22.70 27.02
CA SER A 175 2.78 -22.78 26.91
C SER A 175 2.10 -21.71 27.74
N VAL A 176 1.18 -20.98 27.18
CA VAL A 176 0.46 -19.89 27.83
C VAL A 176 -1.04 -20.16 27.87
N ASN A 177 -1.77 -19.42 28.71
CA ASN A 177 -3.23 -19.51 28.83
C ASN A 177 -3.98 -18.81 27.69
N SER A 178 -3.40 -18.77 26.50
CA SER A 178 -3.92 -18.10 25.31
C SER A 178 -3.69 -18.94 24.07
N GLY A 179 -4.34 -18.56 22.97
CA GLY A 179 -4.20 -19.17 21.66
C GLY A 179 -4.58 -18.21 20.55
N PHE A 180 -4.58 -18.69 19.31
CA PHE A 180 -4.90 -17.88 18.11
C PHE A 180 -6.30 -17.23 18.15
N ASN A 181 -7.22 -17.78 18.93
CA ASN A 181 -8.55 -17.21 19.11
C ASN A 181 -8.55 -15.87 19.87
N HIS A 182 -7.52 -15.59 20.66
CA HIS A 182 -7.38 -14.31 21.37
C HIS A 182 -6.56 -13.29 20.60
N LEU A 183 -5.53 -13.75 19.86
CA LEU A 183 -4.70 -12.89 19.02
C LEU A 183 -4.31 -13.65 17.75
N ILE A 184 -5.04 -13.38 16.67
CA ILE A 184 -4.74 -13.96 15.35
C ILE A 184 -3.62 -13.15 14.72
N ARG A 185 -2.46 -13.75 14.56
CA ARG A 185 -1.36 -13.19 13.78
C ARG A 185 -1.14 -14.06 12.55
N PRO A 186 -1.31 -13.52 11.35
CA PRO A 186 -0.97 -14.21 10.10
C PRO A 186 0.53 -14.57 10.08
N MET A 187 0.83 -15.83 9.75
CA MET A 187 2.20 -16.34 9.61
C MET A 187 2.64 -16.30 8.15
#